data_db589192f2b58d0b0b37707fe3060644
#
_entry.id   db589192f2b58d0b0b37707fe3060644
#
_cell.length_a   1.000
_cell.length_b   1.000
_cell.length_c   1.000
_cell.angle_alpha   90.00
_cell.angle_beta   90.00
_cell.angle_gamma   90.00
#
_symmetry.space_group_name_H-M   'P 1'
#
loop_
_entity.id
_entity.type
_entity.pdbx_description
1 polymer ?
#
loop_
_entity_poly.entity_id
_entity_poly.type
_entity_poly.pdbx_seq_one_letter_code
_entity_poly.pdbx_strand_id
1 'polypeptide(L)'
;MKIHFSNVNFNSQSGPNSFACRLANEIANKEGYEIVKESEDYDIFLCFIEPASTPKEGSKLIHRLDGIWFKPEEFNSHNKNIKWCYKHADHVIWQSMFDKEMTSHHWGIPKKGSVIHNGIRKINFQSLHPEVEKIKNSFDRIFVCSASWHRQKRLKENIEFYKSVRNQSDALLVLGKNPDWIEKENNVFYLGHLPHDICLQIYSISDWFLHLAWLDHCPNVVVEALSQNCPVVCTNMGGTMEIVKDNGVVLIENNPYNFELTDYDKPYKLNLNASMFTLVKKEVIFDLNIEKITNQYIEVFNESLHIGAK
;
A
#
# COMPACT_ATOMS: atom_id res chain seq x y z
N MET A 1 -14.04 -17.14 -17.43
CA MET A 1 -12.65 -16.63 -17.57
C MET A 1 -11.79 -17.24 -16.48
N LYS A 2 -10.70 -17.87 -16.88
CA LYS A 2 -9.73 -18.51 -15.96
C LYS A 2 -8.52 -17.61 -15.78
N ILE A 3 -8.10 -17.37 -14.54
CA ILE A 3 -7.04 -16.44 -14.19
C ILE A 3 -6.00 -17.14 -13.33
N HIS A 4 -4.75 -17.12 -13.79
CA HIS A 4 -3.60 -17.59 -13.00
C HIS A 4 -2.87 -16.40 -12.36
N PHE A 5 -2.67 -16.46 -11.03
CA PHE A 5 -1.89 -15.48 -10.25
C PHE A 5 -0.45 -15.93 -10.16
N SER A 6 0.43 -15.32 -10.92
CA SER A 6 1.86 -15.63 -10.92
C SER A 6 2.61 -14.82 -9.86
N ASN A 7 3.59 -15.48 -9.22
CA ASN A 7 4.42 -14.90 -8.15
C ASN A 7 3.63 -14.47 -6.91
N VAL A 8 2.59 -15.24 -6.56
CA VAL A 8 1.76 -15.00 -5.37
C VAL A 8 1.87 -16.18 -4.41
N ASN A 9 2.19 -15.87 -3.14
CA ASN A 9 2.11 -16.83 -2.05
C ASN A 9 0.89 -16.51 -1.18
N PHE A 10 -0.20 -17.23 -1.37
CA PHE A 10 -1.46 -17.04 -0.64
C PHE A 10 -1.37 -17.28 0.88
N ASN A 11 -0.28 -17.89 1.37
CA ASN A 11 -0.02 -18.06 2.80
C ASN A 11 0.84 -16.95 3.41
N SER A 12 1.29 -15.99 2.61
CA SER A 12 2.14 -14.89 3.05
C SER A 12 1.31 -13.64 3.39
N GLN A 13 1.71 -12.95 4.45
CA GLN A 13 1.11 -11.67 4.87
C GLN A 13 1.90 -10.45 4.36
N SER A 14 2.83 -10.60 3.42
CA SER A 14 3.50 -9.46 2.80
C SER A 14 2.50 -8.58 2.04
N GLY A 15 2.80 -7.29 1.88
CA GLY A 15 1.89 -6.34 1.25
C GLY A 15 1.32 -6.80 -0.10
N PRO A 16 2.16 -7.20 -1.08
CA PRO A 16 1.69 -7.70 -2.37
C PRO A 16 0.81 -8.95 -2.26
N ASN A 17 1.22 -9.92 -1.43
CA ASN A 17 0.47 -11.17 -1.25
C ASN A 17 -0.87 -10.95 -0.53
N SER A 18 -0.91 -10.08 0.47
CA SER A 18 -2.15 -9.73 1.18
C SER A 18 -3.18 -9.09 0.25
N PHE A 19 -2.73 -8.21 -0.66
CA PHE A 19 -3.61 -7.64 -1.68
C PHE A 19 -4.03 -8.71 -2.70
N ALA A 20 -3.10 -9.56 -3.17
CA ALA A 20 -3.42 -10.65 -4.09
C ALA A 20 -4.46 -11.61 -3.52
N CYS A 21 -4.37 -11.96 -2.23
CA CYS A 21 -5.38 -12.79 -1.54
C CYS A 21 -6.75 -12.11 -1.54
N ARG A 22 -6.83 -10.82 -1.23
CA ARG A 22 -8.09 -10.07 -1.24
C ARG A 22 -8.70 -10.02 -2.64
N LEU A 23 -7.88 -9.72 -3.64
CA LEU A 23 -8.31 -9.66 -5.04
C LEU A 23 -8.79 -11.03 -5.54
N ALA A 24 -8.03 -12.09 -5.29
CA ALA A 24 -8.39 -13.46 -5.70
C ALA A 24 -9.69 -13.93 -5.06
N ASN A 25 -9.88 -13.69 -3.76
CA ASN A 25 -11.11 -14.02 -3.07
C ASN A 25 -12.32 -13.26 -3.65
N GLU A 26 -12.15 -12.00 -3.99
CA GLU A 26 -13.23 -11.20 -4.56
C GLU A 26 -13.58 -11.65 -6.00
N ILE A 27 -12.56 -11.98 -6.81
CA ILE A 27 -12.77 -12.55 -8.16
C ILE A 27 -13.48 -13.90 -8.09
N ALA A 28 -13.05 -14.79 -7.19
CA ALA A 28 -13.64 -16.12 -7.03
C ALA A 28 -15.12 -16.10 -6.61
N ASN A 29 -15.59 -15.01 -6.01
CA ASN A 29 -17.00 -14.80 -5.66
C ASN A 29 -17.85 -14.27 -6.83
N LYS A 30 -17.25 -13.97 -7.98
CA LYS A 30 -17.97 -13.47 -9.15
C LYS A 30 -18.28 -14.60 -10.15
N GLU A 31 -19.52 -14.64 -10.61
CA GLU A 31 -19.95 -15.63 -11.61
C GLU A 31 -19.15 -15.49 -12.91
N GLY A 32 -18.70 -16.63 -13.44
CA GLY A 32 -17.95 -16.70 -14.69
C GLY A 32 -16.44 -16.47 -14.56
N TYR A 33 -15.92 -16.34 -13.34
CA TYR A 33 -14.46 -16.19 -13.07
C TYR A 33 -13.94 -17.31 -12.17
N GLU A 34 -12.75 -17.81 -12.48
CA GLU A 34 -12.11 -18.91 -11.78
C GLU A 34 -10.62 -18.61 -11.58
N ILE A 35 -10.13 -18.83 -10.37
CA ILE A 35 -8.68 -18.77 -10.06
C ILE A 35 -8.11 -20.18 -10.22
N VAL A 36 -7.15 -20.32 -11.12
CA VAL A 36 -6.60 -21.63 -11.49
C VAL A 36 -5.09 -21.71 -11.20
N LYS A 37 -4.60 -22.94 -11.09
CA LYS A 37 -3.16 -23.22 -10.91
C LYS A 37 -2.42 -23.03 -12.24
N GLU A 38 -1.11 -22.85 -12.16
CA GLU A 38 -0.23 -22.75 -13.33
C GLU A 38 -0.32 -23.95 -14.27
N SER A 39 -0.52 -25.16 -13.73
CA SER A 39 -0.64 -26.40 -14.50
C SER A 39 -1.91 -26.50 -15.35
N GLU A 40 -2.95 -25.71 -15.02
CA GLU A 40 -4.23 -25.67 -15.71
C GLU A 40 -4.21 -24.67 -16.87
N ASP A 41 -5.18 -24.73 -17.77
CA ASP A 41 -5.34 -23.72 -18.82
C ASP A 41 -5.96 -22.45 -18.22
N TYR A 42 -5.48 -21.30 -18.69
CA TYR A 42 -5.95 -19.99 -18.26
C TYR A 42 -5.96 -18.99 -19.40
N ASP A 43 -6.90 -18.04 -19.30
CA ASP A 43 -7.05 -16.94 -20.27
C ASP A 43 -6.12 -15.77 -19.91
N ILE A 44 -5.94 -15.52 -18.59
CA ILE A 44 -5.16 -14.41 -18.03
C ILE A 44 -4.01 -14.96 -17.17
N PHE A 45 -2.80 -14.47 -17.44
CA PHE A 45 -1.64 -14.61 -16.59
C PHE A 45 -1.43 -13.28 -15.84
N LEU A 46 -1.97 -13.17 -14.62
CA LEU A 46 -1.82 -11.99 -13.77
C LEU A 46 -0.51 -12.08 -12.99
N CYS A 47 0.49 -11.35 -13.44
CA CYS A 47 1.83 -11.35 -12.87
C CYS A 47 1.98 -10.26 -11.80
N PHE A 48 2.33 -10.65 -10.58
CA PHE A 48 2.66 -9.74 -9.49
C PHE A 48 4.17 -9.52 -9.44
N ILE A 49 4.60 -8.26 -9.61
CA ILE A 49 6.00 -7.80 -9.58
C ILE A 49 6.80 -8.36 -10.75
N GLU A 50 7.14 -9.64 -10.70
CA GLU A 50 7.91 -10.35 -11.73
C GLU A 50 7.31 -11.74 -11.97
N PRO A 51 7.49 -12.34 -13.15
CA PRO A 51 6.89 -13.63 -13.45
C PRO A 51 7.66 -14.76 -12.74
N ALA A 52 6.90 -15.68 -12.10
CA ALA A 52 7.47 -16.92 -11.54
C ALA A 52 7.70 -17.98 -12.61
N SER A 53 7.01 -17.86 -13.75
CA SER A 53 7.09 -18.78 -14.90
C SER A 53 6.78 -18.05 -16.21
N THR A 54 6.93 -18.72 -17.32
CA THR A 54 6.56 -18.17 -18.64
C THR A 54 5.05 -18.28 -18.86
N PRO A 55 4.36 -17.21 -19.29
CA PRO A 55 2.95 -17.30 -19.67
C PRO A 55 2.71 -18.36 -20.75
N LYS A 56 1.59 -19.08 -20.67
CA LYS A 56 1.19 -20.03 -21.70
C LYS A 56 0.85 -19.32 -23.00
N GLU A 57 1.13 -19.98 -24.13
CA GLU A 57 0.74 -19.49 -25.45
C GLU A 57 -0.77 -19.27 -25.51
N GLY A 58 -1.17 -18.12 -26.07
CA GLY A 58 -2.59 -17.72 -26.17
C GLY A 58 -3.17 -17.00 -24.95
N SER A 59 -2.52 -17.07 -23.77
CA SER A 59 -2.95 -16.29 -22.60
C SER A 59 -2.50 -14.83 -22.69
N LYS A 60 -3.23 -13.94 -21.99
CA LYS A 60 -2.88 -12.52 -21.88
C LYS A 60 -2.04 -12.25 -20.65
N LEU A 61 -0.88 -11.63 -20.84
CA LEU A 61 0.00 -11.21 -19.75
C LEU A 61 -0.43 -9.85 -19.23
N ILE A 62 -0.97 -9.84 -18.01
CA ILE A 62 -1.29 -8.61 -17.26
C ILE A 62 -0.25 -8.44 -16.15
N HIS A 63 0.49 -7.34 -16.21
CA HIS A 63 1.54 -7.05 -15.24
C HIS A 63 1.04 -6.09 -14.15
N ARG A 64 0.80 -6.60 -12.96
CA ARG A 64 0.57 -5.76 -11.78
C ARG A 64 1.91 -5.42 -11.16
N LEU A 65 2.30 -4.16 -11.27
CA LEU A 65 3.59 -3.64 -10.86
C LEU A 65 3.49 -2.99 -9.47
N ASP A 66 4.33 -3.43 -8.56
CA ASP A 66 4.41 -2.93 -7.17
C ASP A 66 5.50 -1.87 -6.98
N GLY A 67 6.04 -1.37 -8.07
CA GLY A 67 7.19 -0.48 -8.11
C GLY A 67 8.41 -1.17 -8.69
N ILE A 68 9.49 -0.41 -8.75
CA ILE A 68 10.80 -0.87 -9.22
C ILE A 68 11.86 -0.65 -8.16
N TRP A 69 12.92 -1.44 -8.23
CA TRP A 69 14.13 -1.18 -7.44
C TRP A 69 14.84 0.02 -8.05
N PHE A 70 14.96 1.11 -7.33
CA PHE A 70 15.57 2.36 -7.82
C PHE A 70 16.84 2.77 -7.05
N LYS A 71 17.38 1.86 -6.25
CA LYS A 71 18.69 1.99 -5.64
C LYS A 71 19.76 1.74 -6.71
N PRO A 72 20.76 2.61 -6.89
CA PRO A 72 21.70 2.55 -8.02
C PRO A 72 22.35 1.18 -8.22
N GLU A 73 22.81 0.54 -7.14
CA GLU A 73 23.49 -0.75 -7.17
C GLU A 73 22.56 -1.93 -7.47
N GLU A 74 21.26 -1.80 -7.22
CA GLU A 74 20.24 -2.85 -7.37
C GLU A 74 19.46 -2.72 -8.68
N PHE A 75 19.44 -1.52 -9.27
CA PHE A 75 18.54 -1.17 -10.37
C PHE A 75 18.59 -2.15 -11.55
N ASN A 76 19.78 -2.49 -12.04
CA ASN A 76 19.91 -3.34 -13.20
C ASN A 76 19.72 -4.83 -12.88
N SER A 77 20.17 -5.28 -11.71
CA SER A 77 20.13 -6.70 -11.35
C SER A 77 18.74 -7.11 -10.90
N HIS A 78 18.12 -6.38 -9.97
CA HIS A 78 16.83 -6.73 -9.37
C HIS A 78 15.65 -6.45 -10.30
N ASN A 79 15.79 -5.51 -11.23
CA ASN A 79 14.71 -5.17 -12.18
C ASN A 79 14.68 -6.01 -13.45
N LYS A 80 15.59 -6.94 -13.66
CA LYS A 80 15.72 -7.67 -14.95
C LYS A 80 14.40 -8.34 -15.36
N ASN A 81 13.81 -9.14 -14.48
CA ASN A 81 12.56 -9.86 -14.76
C ASN A 81 11.34 -8.94 -14.73
N ILE A 82 11.35 -7.95 -13.82
CA ILE A 82 10.29 -6.93 -13.72
C ILE A 82 10.20 -6.15 -15.03
N LYS A 83 11.36 -5.67 -15.54
CA LYS A 83 11.45 -4.94 -16.81
C LYS A 83 11.06 -5.79 -18.01
N TRP A 84 11.42 -7.08 -18.01
CA TRP A 84 10.97 -8.00 -19.05
C TRP A 84 9.44 -8.09 -19.06
N CYS A 85 8.83 -8.34 -17.91
CA CYS A 85 7.37 -8.42 -17.79
C CYS A 85 6.71 -7.11 -18.23
N TYR A 86 7.21 -5.96 -17.76
CA TYR A 86 6.73 -4.63 -18.15
C TYR A 86 6.71 -4.40 -19.66
N LYS A 87 7.77 -4.85 -20.38
CA LYS A 87 7.91 -4.65 -21.83
C LYS A 87 7.05 -5.59 -22.66
N HIS A 88 6.70 -6.77 -22.13
CA HIS A 88 5.97 -7.81 -22.87
C HIS A 88 4.50 -7.90 -22.47
N ALA A 89 4.08 -7.20 -21.41
CA ALA A 89 2.69 -7.22 -20.94
C ALA A 89 1.72 -6.68 -22.01
N ASP A 90 0.58 -7.36 -22.15
CA ASP A 90 -0.57 -6.86 -22.92
C ASP A 90 -1.17 -5.63 -22.23
N HIS A 91 -1.09 -5.56 -20.88
CA HIS A 91 -1.51 -4.42 -20.08
C HIS A 91 -0.71 -4.33 -18.79
N VAL A 92 -0.30 -3.12 -18.39
CA VAL A 92 0.38 -2.85 -17.11
C VAL A 92 -0.58 -2.19 -16.15
N ILE A 93 -0.66 -2.70 -14.92
CA ILE A 93 -1.42 -2.10 -13.81
C ILE A 93 -0.44 -1.57 -12.78
N TRP A 94 -0.37 -0.25 -12.63
CA TRP A 94 0.37 0.41 -11.56
C TRP A 94 -0.52 0.64 -10.35
N GLN A 95 0.06 0.57 -9.16
CA GLN A 95 -0.72 0.82 -7.93
C GLN A 95 -0.82 2.32 -7.55
N SER A 96 -0.14 3.22 -8.28
CA SER A 96 -0.23 4.68 -8.09
C SER A 96 0.26 5.43 -9.33
N MET A 97 -0.06 6.71 -9.45
CA MET A 97 0.52 7.59 -10.47
C MET A 97 2.03 7.75 -10.25
N PHE A 98 2.45 7.84 -8.98
CA PHE A 98 3.87 7.86 -8.63
C PHE A 98 4.62 6.65 -9.21
N ASP A 99 4.06 5.44 -9.07
CA ASP A 99 4.64 4.22 -9.63
C ASP A 99 4.69 4.26 -11.16
N LYS A 100 3.62 4.74 -11.80
CA LYS A 100 3.57 4.95 -13.26
C LYS A 100 4.63 5.94 -13.74
N GLU A 101 4.76 7.08 -13.09
CA GLU A 101 5.72 8.13 -13.45
C GLU A 101 7.16 7.62 -13.28
N MET A 102 7.47 6.96 -12.17
CA MET A 102 8.77 6.38 -11.90
C MET A 102 9.16 5.34 -12.95
N THR A 103 8.29 4.38 -13.22
CA THR A 103 8.59 3.32 -14.21
C THR A 103 8.66 3.86 -15.62
N SER A 104 7.79 4.80 -15.97
CA SER A 104 7.79 5.43 -17.29
C SER A 104 9.05 6.28 -17.53
N HIS A 105 9.55 6.96 -16.48
CA HIS A 105 10.82 7.71 -16.53
C HIS A 105 11.99 6.79 -16.95
N HIS A 106 12.09 5.61 -16.35
CA HIS A 106 13.21 4.70 -16.60
C HIS A 106 13.02 3.78 -17.80
N TRP A 107 11.78 3.35 -18.10
CA TRP A 107 11.52 2.30 -19.08
C TRP A 107 10.62 2.71 -20.25
N GLY A 108 10.12 3.96 -20.23
CA GLY A 108 9.18 4.48 -21.22
C GLY A 108 7.75 3.98 -20.97
N ILE A 109 6.82 4.50 -21.75
CA ILE A 109 5.38 4.19 -21.62
C ILE A 109 5.08 2.85 -22.30
N PRO A 110 4.36 1.91 -21.66
CA PRO A 110 3.91 0.67 -22.30
C PRO A 110 2.76 0.93 -23.28
N LYS A 111 2.41 -0.07 -24.09
CA LYS A 111 1.31 0.05 -25.07
C LYS A 111 -0.03 0.33 -24.42
N LYS A 112 -0.29 -0.29 -23.29
CA LYS A 112 -1.50 -0.13 -22.48
C LYS A 112 -1.17 -0.15 -21.00
N GLY A 113 -1.92 0.59 -20.22
CA GLY A 113 -1.78 0.54 -18.77
C GLY A 113 -2.78 1.42 -18.04
N SER A 114 -3.09 1.02 -16.83
CA SER A 114 -4.04 1.68 -15.92
C SER A 114 -3.45 1.82 -14.53
N VAL A 115 -3.84 2.87 -13.81
CA VAL A 115 -3.53 3.02 -12.39
C VAL A 115 -4.71 2.47 -11.59
N ILE A 116 -4.47 1.42 -10.82
CA ILE A 116 -5.47 0.80 -9.94
C ILE A 116 -4.84 0.63 -8.57
N HIS A 117 -5.32 1.41 -7.61
CA HIS A 117 -4.84 1.37 -6.22
C HIS A 117 -5.19 0.04 -5.53
N ASN A 118 -4.51 -0.25 -4.43
CA ASN A 118 -4.91 -1.37 -3.57
C ASN A 118 -6.26 -1.09 -2.91
N GLY A 119 -6.98 -2.15 -2.59
CA GLY A 119 -8.28 -2.06 -1.95
C GLY A 119 -8.43 -3.03 -0.79
N ILE A 120 -9.41 -2.73 0.08
CA ILE A 120 -9.82 -3.59 1.18
C ILE A 120 -11.32 -3.48 1.41
N ARG A 121 -11.93 -4.51 1.99
CA ARG A 121 -13.31 -4.44 2.48
C ARG A 121 -13.33 -3.73 3.83
N LYS A 122 -14.19 -2.73 3.98
CA LYS A 122 -14.44 -2.11 5.28
C LYS A 122 -15.06 -3.14 6.23
N ILE A 123 -14.53 -3.23 7.45
CA ILE A 123 -15.03 -4.11 8.50
C ILE A 123 -15.66 -3.24 9.59
N ASN A 124 -16.90 -3.55 9.95
CA ASN A 124 -17.57 -2.92 11.08
C ASN A 124 -17.53 -3.90 12.26
N PHE A 125 -16.77 -3.57 13.27
CA PHE A 125 -16.65 -4.38 14.47
C PHE A 125 -17.88 -4.19 15.38
N GLN A 126 -18.54 -5.28 15.76
CA GLN A 126 -19.65 -5.24 16.72
C GLN A 126 -19.14 -5.10 18.17
N SER A 127 -17.96 -5.63 18.44
CA SER A 127 -17.25 -5.50 19.71
C SER A 127 -15.74 -5.41 19.45
N LEU A 128 -15.05 -4.71 20.31
CA LEU A 128 -13.60 -4.61 20.28
C LEU A 128 -12.98 -5.70 21.15
N HIS A 129 -11.75 -6.07 20.81
CA HIS A 129 -10.94 -6.90 21.71
C HIS A 129 -10.73 -6.15 23.03
N PRO A 130 -10.79 -6.83 24.23
CA PRO A 130 -10.73 -6.15 25.53
C PRO A 130 -9.53 -5.22 25.70
N GLU A 131 -8.35 -5.61 25.21
CA GLU A 131 -7.16 -4.75 25.27
C GLU A 131 -7.27 -3.51 24.38
N VAL A 132 -7.92 -3.61 23.20
CA VAL A 132 -8.18 -2.46 22.33
C VAL A 132 -9.19 -1.50 22.98
N GLU A 133 -10.23 -2.04 23.61
CA GLU A 133 -11.21 -1.24 24.33
C GLU A 133 -10.59 -0.52 25.54
N LYS A 134 -9.69 -1.19 26.26
CA LYS A 134 -8.91 -0.59 27.33
C LYS A 134 -8.06 0.58 26.84
N ILE A 135 -7.37 0.41 25.72
CA ILE A 135 -6.58 1.48 25.09
C ILE A 135 -7.48 2.68 24.76
N LYS A 136 -8.63 2.42 24.08
CA LYS A 136 -9.61 3.44 23.71
C LYS A 136 -10.05 4.30 24.91
N ASN A 137 -10.22 3.68 26.06
CA ASN A 137 -10.71 4.36 27.27
C ASN A 137 -9.60 5.00 28.13
N SER A 138 -8.31 4.84 27.73
CA SER A 138 -7.17 5.31 28.51
C SER A 138 -6.59 6.64 28.01
N PHE A 139 -6.92 7.08 26.80
CA PHE A 139 -6.32 8.26 26.19
C PHE A 139 -7.37 9.13 25.51
N ASP A 140 -7.13 10.45 25.48
CA ASP A 140 -8.04 11.42 24.87
C ASP A 140 -7.97 11.37 23.31
N ARG A 141 -6.76 11.26 22.78
CA ARG A 141 -6.52 11.03 21.34
C ARG A 141 -5.50 9.92 21.16
N ILE A 142 -5.75 9.09 20.16
CA ILE A 142 -4.91 7.97 19.81
C ILE A 142 -4.34 8.21 18.41
N PHE A 143 -3.02 8.30 18.34
CA PHE A 143 -2.27 8.23 17.10
C PHE A 143 -1.76 6.82 16.89
N VAL A 144 -1.68 6.39 15.66
CA VAL A 144 -1.14 5.07 15.31
C VAL A 144 -0.22 5.17 14.09
N CYS A 145 0.83 4.37 14.06
CA CYS A 145 1.63 4.13 12.86
C CYS A 145 1.96 2.64 12.76
N SER A 146 2.05 2.15 11.52
CA SER A 146 2.27 0.72 11.26
C SER A 146 3.12 0.50 10.03
N ALA A 147 4.19 -0.27 10.14
CA ALA A 147 5.04 -0.67 9.02
C ALA A 147 5.99 -1.83 9.39
N SER A 148 6.62 -2.42 8.36
CA SER A 148 7.94 -3.04 8.54
C SER A 148 8.96 -1.92 8.62
N TRP A 149 9.53 -1.67 9.79
CA TRP A 149 10.30 -0.47 10.08
C TRP A 149 11.69 -0.50 9.44
N HIS A 150 11.76 -0.09 8.20
CA HIS A 150 12.99 0.29 7.50
C HIS A 150 13.15 1.80 7.53
N ARG A 151 14.34 2.32 7.23
CA ARG A 151 14.66 3.75 7.32
C ARG A 151 13.71 4.63 6.51
N GLN A 152 13.35 4.18 5.29
CA GLN A 152 12.39 4.87 4.43
C GLN A 152 10.98 5.02 5.06
N LYS A 153 10.60 4.17 6.03
CA LYS A 153 9.31 4.28 6.73
C LYS A 153 9.32 5.35 7.83
N ARG A 154 10.48 5.95 8.10
CA ARG A 154 10.64 7.16 8.92
C ARG A 154 9.95 7.08 10.29
N LEU A 155 10.16 6.00 11.05
CA LEU A 155 9.56 5.87 12.38
C LEU A 155 9.96 7.02 13.31
N LYS A 156 11.21 7.49 13.26
CA LYS A 156 11.66 8.62 14.07
C LYS A 156 10.86 9.89 13.76
N GLU A 157 10.67 10.18 12.49
CA GLU A 157 9.91 11.33 12.02
C GLU A 157 8.41 11.22 12.39
N ASN A 158 7.83 10.01 12.37
CA ASN A 158 6.47 9.79 12.90
C ASN A 158 6.39 10.11 14.40
N ILE A 159 7.37 9.68 15.19
CA ILE A 159 7.44 10.00 16.63
C ILE A 159 7.67 11.49 16.86
N GLU A 160 8.58 12.13 16.12
CA GLU A 160 8.85 13.57 16.20
C GLU A 160 7.60 14.38 15.84
N PHE A 161 6.86 13.99 14.78
CA PHE A 161 5.60 14.63 14.44
C PHE A 161 4.58 14.49 15.57
N TYR A 162 4.38 13.28 16.09
CA TYR A 162 3.50 13.06 17.23
C TYR A 162 3.87 13.96 18.42
N LYS A 163 5.15 14.01 18.80
CA LYS A 163 5.64 14.86 19.90
C LYS A 163 5.33 16.33 19.68
N SER A 164 5.29 16.78 18.46
CA SER A 164 5.06 18.19 18.09
C SER A 164 3.61 18.63 18.17
N VAL A 165 2.65 17.65 18.11
CA VAL A 165 1.21 17.93 18.06
C VAL A 165 0.42 17.35 19.22
N ARG A 166 1.05 16.54 20.09
CA ARG A 166 0.39 15.83 21.18
C ARG A 166 0.06 16.74 22.38
N ASN A 167 -1.00 16.37 23.09
CA ASN A 167 -1.27 16.78 24.48
C ASN A 167 -0.74 15.71 25.46
N GLN A 168 -0.83 15.99 26.76
CA GLN A 168 -0.34 15.07 27.80
C GLN A 168 -1.13 13.76 27.91
N SER A 169 -2.42 13.79 27.55
CA SER A 169 -3.33 12.63 27.57
C SER A 169 -3.43 11.86 26.25
N ASP A 170 -2.63 12.23 25.23
CA ASP A 170 -2.59 11.53 23.95
C ASP A 170 -1.62 10.35 23.98
N ALA A 171 -1.83 9.37 23.09
CA ALA A 171 -0.93 8.24 22.90
C ALA A 171 -0.54 8.04 21.44
N LEU A 172 0.67 7.51 21.19
CA LEU A 172 1.10 6.96 19.91
C LEU A 172 1.28 5.44 20.04
N LEU A 173 0.58 4.69 19.22
CA LEU A 173 0.70 3.24 19.10
C LEU A 173 1.58 2.91 17.88
N VAL A 174 2.68 2.23 18.12
CA VAL A 174 3.63 1.80 17.07
C VAL A 174 3.44 0.31 16.83
N LEU A 175 2.91 -0.04 15.64
CA LEU A 175 2.66 -1.40 15.20
C LEU A 175 3.73 -1.87 14.21
N GLY A 176 3.92 -3.18 14.14
CA GLY A 176 4.92 -3.84 13.29
C GLY A 176 6.13 -4.31 14.08
N LYS A 177 7.03 -5.05 13.41
CA LYS A 177 8.22 -5.56 14.07
C LYS A 177 9.05 -4.39 14.64
N ASN A 178 9.32 -4.43 15.93
CA ASN A 178 10.10 -3.39 16.59
C ASN A 178 11.49 -3.28 15.92
N PRO A 179 11.96 -2.05 15.66
CA PRO A 179 13.32 -1.83 15.22
C PRO A 179 14.32 -2.17 16.32
N ASP A 180 15.59 -2.37 15.97
CA ASP A 180 16.66 -2.67 16.94
C ASP A 180 16.92 -1.52 17.93
N TRP A 181 16.41 -0.32 17.62
CA TRP A 181 16.45 0.85 18.49
C TRP A 181 15.03 1.22 18.92
N ILE A 182 14.84 1.44 20.20
CA ILE A 182 13.58 1.94 20.79
C ILE A 182 13.90 3.18 21.60
N GLU A 183 13.30 4.31 21.23
CA GLU A 183 13.32 5.51 22.07
C GLU A 183 12.20 5.38 23.10
N LYS A 184 12.59 5.45 24.39
CA LYS A 184 11.60 5.51 25.47
C LYS A 184 11.05 6.94 25.54
N GLU A 185 9.84 7.10 25.07
CA GLU A 185 9.09 8.35 25.10
C GLU A 185 7.79 8.16 25.88
N ASN A 186 7.38 9.19 26.61
CA ASN A 186 6.10 9.16 27.32
C ASN A 186 4.94 9.02 26.33
N ASN A 187 4.04 8.10 26.61
CA ASN A 187 2.84 7.81 25.80
C ASN A 187 3.16 7.34 24.36
N VAL A 188 4.34 6.73 24.12
CA VAL A 188 4.65 5.99 22.90
C VAL A 188 4.74 4.50 23.25
N PHE A 189 3.85 3.70 22.68
CA PHE A 189 3.70 2.28 22.99
C PHE A 189 4.05 1.44 21.76
N TYR A 190 5.08 0.60 21.88
CA TYR A 190 5.51 -0.33 20.85
C TYR A 190 4.77 -1.65 21.04
N LEU A 191 3.79 -1.91 20.18
CA LEU A 191 2.92 -3.08 20.30
C LEU A 191 3.43 -4.31 19.53
N GLY A 192 4.51 -4.14 18.76
CA GLY A 192 5.06 -5.23 17.97
C GLY A 192 4.17 -5.67 16.81
N HIS A 193 4.39 -6.90 16.35
CA HIS A 193 3.57 -7.49 15.29
C HIS A 193 2.29 -8.07 15.89
N LEU A 194 1.16 -7.60 15.39
CA LEU A 194 -0.19 -7.99 15.84
C LEU A 194 -0.95 -8.73 14.72
N PRO A 195 -1.94 -9.56 15.06
CA PRO A 195 -2.90 -10.09 14.11
C PRO A 195 -3.59 -8.97 13.32
N HIS A 196 -3.88 -9.20 12.03
CA HIS A 196 -4.41 -8.19 11.13
C HIS A 196 -5.77 -7.60 11.60
N ASP A 197 -6.65 -8.44 12.13
CA ASP A 197 -7.94 -8.03 12.71
C ASP A 197 -7.77 -7.09 13.92
N ILE A 198 -6.76 -7.32 14.76
CA ILE A 198 -6.41 -6.43 15.89
C ILE A 198 -5.84 -5.10 15.36
N CYS A 199 -5.01 -5.13 14.30
CA CYS A 199 -4.55 -3.89 13.68
C CYS A 199 -5.72 -3.05 13.18
N LEU A 200 -6.70 -3.65 12.50
CA LEU A 200 -7.89 -2.94 12.00
C LEU A 200 -8.76 -2.39 13.16
N GLN A 201 -8.89 -3.13 14.27
CA GLN A 201 -9.58 -2.61 15.45
C GLN A 201 -8.84 -1.42 16.06
N ILE A 202 -7.51 -1.44 16.13
CA ILE A 202 -6.70 -0.30 16.59
C ILE A 202 -6.91 0.90 15.67
N TYR A 203 -6.90 0.71 14.34
CA TYR A 203 -7.18 1.81 13.40
C TYR A 203 -8.58 2.38 13.62
N SER A 204 -9.59 1.55 13.92
CA SER A 204 -10.98 2.00 14.12
C SER A 204 -11.18 2.88 15.36
N ILE A 205 -10.29 2.77 16.35
CA ILE A 205 -10.32 3.60 17.57
C ILE A 205 -9.36 4.79 17.51
N SER A 206 -8.50 4.85 16.48
CA SER A 206 -7.47 5.89 16.36
C SER A 206 -8.02 7.16 15.74
N ASP A 207 -7.53 8.29 16.20
CA ASP A 207 -7.87 9.61 15.68
C ASP A 207 -7.04 9.97 14.45
N TRP A 208 -5.79 9.48 14.39
CA TRP A 208 -4.86 9.75 13.32
C TRP A 208 -3.93 8.58 13.03
N PHE A 209 -3.78 8.24 11.75
CA PHE A 209 -2.75 7.33 11.27
C PHE A 209 -1.57 8.13 10.72
N LEU A 210 -0.37 7.92 11.26
CA LEU A 210 0.84 8.59 10.80
C LEU A 210 1.59 7.72 9.79
N HIS A 211 1.82 8.23 8.59
CA HIS A 211 2.56 7.54 7.53
C HIS A 211 3.48 8.51 6.79
N LEU A 212 4.57 8.88 7.44
CA LEU A 212 5.56 9.82 6.89
C LEU A 212 6.63 9.11 6.03
N ALA A 213 6.30 7.93 5.50
CA ALA A 213 7.20 7.16 4.66
C ALA A 213 7.66 7.96 3.43
N TRP A 214 8.93 7.76 3.07
CA TRP A 214 9.50 8.37 1.88
C TRP A 214 9.38 7.43 0.69
N LEU A 215 8.83 7.89 -0.42
CA LEU A 215 8.69 7.18 -1.70
C LEU A 215 7.94 5.83 -1.59
N ASP A 216 6.90 5.75 -0.76
CA ASP A 216 6.03 4.58 -0.74
C ASP A 216 5.08 4.60 -1.95
N HIS A 217 4.85 3.44 -2.57
CA HIS A 217 4.06 3.37 -3.80
C HIS A 217 2.55 3.38 -3.52
N CYS A 218 2.06 2.40 -2.75
CA CYS A 218 0.65 2.28 -2.36
C CYS A 218 0.53 1.45 -1.08
N PRO A 219 0.78 2.06 0.09
CA PRO A 219 0.86 1.32 1.35
C PRO A 219 -0.49 0.75 1.77
N ASN A 220 -0.58 -0.58 1.88
CA ASN A 220 -1.79 -1.27 2.34
C ASN A 220 -2.28 -0.76 3.70
N VAL A 221 -1.35 -0.49 4.63
CA VAL A 221 -1.69 0.00 5.98
C VAL A 221 -2.44 1.34 5.96
N VAL A 222 -2.18 2.20 4.96
CA VAL A 222 -2.92 3.46 4.76
C VAL A 222 -4.32 3.18 4.23
N VAL A 223 -4.45 2.29 3.25
CA VAL A 223 -5.77 1.86 2.74
C VAL A 223 -6.60 1.22 3.86
N GLU A 224 -5.96 0.42 4.71
CA GLU A 224 -6.56 -0.23 5.88
C GLU A 224 -7.02 0.80 6.92
N ALA A 225 -6.19 1.79 7.26
CA ALA A 225 -6.55 2.86 8.19
C ALA A 225 -7.75 3.68 7.69
N LEU A 226 -7.73 4.10 6.43
CA LEU A 226 -8.85 4.81 5.81
C LEU A 226 -10.14 3.97 5.81
N SER A 227 -10.05 2.66 5.58
CA SER A 227 -11.22 1.76 5.62
C SER A 227 -11.87 1.71 7.00
N GLN A 228 -11.12 2.03 8.06
CA GLN A 228 -11.59 2.07 9.45
C GLN A 228 -11.93 3.50 9.92
N ASN A 229 -12.12 4.45 9.00
CA ASN A 229 -12.38 5.87 9.29
C ASN A 229 -11.25 6.56 10.06
N CYS A 230 -10.02 6.07 9.97
CA CYS A 230 -8.85 6.71 10.56
C CYS A 230 -8.21 7.66 9.54
N PRO A 231 -8.27 8.99 9.71
CA PRO A 231 -7.64 9.94 8.81
C PRO A 231 -6.12 9.84 8.89
N VAL A 232 -5.45 10.17 7.79
CA VAL A 232 -4.01 9.92 7.64
C VAL A 232 -3.22 11.21 7.57
N VAL A 233 -2.08 11.25 8.26
CA VAL A 233 -1.02 12.25 8.03
C VAL A 233 0.06 11.60 7.19
N CYS A 234 0.34 12.14 6.01
CA CYS A 234 1.39 11.66 5.12
C CYS A 234 2.21 12.82 4.54
N THR A 235 3.25 12.50 3.78
CA THR A 235 4.00 13.51 3.01
C THR A 235 3.56 13.52 1.54
N ASN A 236 3.93 14.57 0.81
CA ASN A 236 3.70 14.68 -0.63
C ASN A 236 4.69 13.86 -1.47
N MET A 237 5.49 12.97 -0.85
CA MET A 237 6.49 12.14 -1.53
C MET A 237 5.99 10.71 -1.68
N GLY A 238 5.94 10.24 -2.93
CA GLY A 238 5.42 8.91 -3.27
C GLY A 238 3.92 8.89 -3.55
N GLY A 239 3.34 7.70 -3.65
CA GLY A 239 1.94 7.48 -4.00
C GLY A 239 0.96 7.55 -2.82
N THR A 240 1.44 7.75 -1.58
CA THR A 240 0.56 7.75 -0.39
C THR A 240 -0.48 8.87 -0.45
N MET A 241 -0.08 10.07 -0.89
CA MET A 241 -0.99 11.22 -0.98
C MET A 241 -2.16 10.99 -1.94
N GLU A 242 -1.96 10.15 -2.98
CA GLU A 242 -3.00 9.81 -3.96
C GLU A 242 -4.14 9.00 -3.35
N ILE A 243 -3.82 8.21 -2.30
CA ILE A 243 -4.79 7.41 -1.55
C ILE A 243 -5.47 8.26 -0.49
N VAL A 244 -4.70 9.12 0.17
CA VAL A 244 -5.18 9.96 1.28
C VAL A 244 -6.14 11.05 0.79
N LYS A 245 -5.81 11.76 -0.30
CA LYS A 245 -6.63 12.85 -0.84
C LYS A 245 -7.06 13.83 0.26
N ASP A 246 -8.37 14.07 0.37
CA ASP A 246 -8.98 14.93 1.40
C ASP A 246 -9.22 14.22 2.76
N ASN A 247 -8.89 12.92 2.86
CA ASN A 247 -9.09 12.11 4.05
C ASN A 247 -7.98 12.26 5.11
N GLY A 248 -7.23 13.35 5.07
CA GLY A 248 -6.14 13.55 6.01
C GLY A 248 -5.38 14.85 5.80
N VAL A 249 -4.12 14.83 6.19
CA VAL A 249 -3.19 15.96 6.07
C VAL A 249 -1.97 15.54 5.27
N VAL A 250 -1.65 16.30 4.23
CA VAL A 250 -0.44 16.10 3.43
C VAL A 250 0.60 17.15 3.81
N LEU A 251 1.71 16.70 4.37
CA LEU A 251 2.86 17.54 4.73
C LEU A 251 3.72 17.76 3.49
N ILE A 252 4.06 19.02 3.21
CA ILE A 252 4.85 19.37 2.04
C ILE A 252 6.35 19.28 2.37
N GLU A 253 7.05 18.39 1.69
CA GLU A 253 8.52 18.32 1.70
C GLU A 253 9.09 19.28 0.65
N ASN A 254 10.12 20.05 1.02
CA ASN A 254 10.70 21.07 0.15
C ASN A 254 11.65 20.51 -0.92
N ASN A 255 12.01 19.22 -0.82
CA ASN A 255 12.90 18.56 -1.78
C ASN A 255 12.07 17.62 -2.67
N PRO A 256 11.57 18.07 -3.83
CA PRO A 256 10.82 17.22 -4.73
C PRO A 256 11.71 16.08 -5.26
N TYR A 257 11.14 14.88 -5.32
CA TYR A 257 11.81 13.75 -5.94
C TYR A 257 11.67 13.82 -7.47
N ASN A 258 12.78 13.66 -8.18
CA ASN A 258 12.85 13.81 -9.64
C ASN A 258 12.96 12.47 -10.39
N PHE A 259 12.63 11.37 -9.72
CA PHE A 259 12.70 9.98 -10.25
C PHE A 259 14.12 9.48 -10.58
N GLU A 260 15.17 10.18 -10.16
CA GLU A 260 16.52 9.65 -10.29
C GLU A 260 16.75 8.45 -9.37
N LEU A 261 17.71 7.60 -9.74
CA LEU A 261 18.12 6.50 -8.88
C LEU A 261 18.66 7.04 -7.55
N THR A 262 18.12 6.53 -6.46
CA THR A 262 18.44 7.03 -5.12
C THR A 262 18.49 5.91 -4.09
N ASP A 263 19.32 6.09 -3.07
CA ASP A 263 19.37 5.18 -1.93
C ASP A 263 18.22 5.49 -0.97
N TYR A 264 17.10 4.79 -1.12
CA TYR A 264 15.91 4.97 -0.28
C TYR A 264 16.10 4.54 1.18
N ASP A 265 17.22 3.89 1.53
CA ASP A 265 17.61 3.66 2.92
C ASP A 265 18.20 4.90 3.59
N LYS A 266 18.42 5.96 2.82
CA LYS A 266 18.91 7.26 3.29
C LYS A 266 17.92 8.38 2.95
N PRO A 267 16.68 8.33 3.47
CA PRO A 267 15.70 9.36 3.20
C PRO A 267 16.21 10.73 3.67
N TYR A 268 15.83 11.78 2.95
CA TYR A 268 16.09 13.14 3.41
C TYR A 268 15.45 13.37 4.78
N LYS A 269 16.12 14.13 5.64
CA LYS A 269 15.55 14.52 6.92
C LYS A 269 14.32 15.38 6.67
N LEU A 270 13.20 14.95 7.24
CA LEU A 270 11.95 15.69 7.18
C LEU A 270 12.02 16.86 8.15
N ASN A 271 12.00 18.10 7.64
CA ASN A 271 11.92 19.30 8.45
C ASN A 271 10.44 19.61 8.72
N LEU A 272 9.97 19.17 9.87
CA LEU A 272 8.61 19.44 10.34
C LEU A 272 8.54 20.79 11.04
N ASN A 273 7.82 21.73 10.45
CA ASN A 273 7.42 22.93 11.17
C ASN A 273 6.05 22.71 11.80
N ALA A 274 6.04 22.14 12.99
CA ALA A 274 4.84 21.68 13.70
C ALA A 274 3.83 22.80 14.01
N SER A 275 4.28 24.05 14.09
CA SER A 275 3.39 25.20 14.37
C SER A 275 2.41 25.51 13.23
N MET A 276 2.55 24.84 12.07
CA MET A 276 1.71 25.06 10.89
C MET A 276 0.50 24.11 10.80
N PHE A 277 0.37 23.13 11.70
CA PHE A 277 -0.66 22.10 11.54
C PHE A 277 -1.68 22.12 12.66
N THR A 278 -2.91 22.46 12.33
CA THR A 278 -4.06 22.17 13.16
C THR A 278 -4.67 20.87 12.67
N LEU A 279 -4.56 19.81 13.47
CA LEU A 279 -5.18 18.52 13.18
C LEU A 279 -6.67 18.61 13.48
N VAL A 280 -7.47 18.93 12.48
CA VAL A 280 -8.94 18.88 12.56
C VAL A 280 -9.38 17.53 12.01
N LYS A 281 -10.00 16.70 12.87
CA LYS A 281 -10.51 15.38 12.46
C LYS A 281 -11.59 15.60 11.40
N LYS A 282 -11.41 14.95 10.25
CA LYS A 282 -12.36 14.93 9.14
C LYS A 282 -13.03 13.57 9.07
N GLU A 283 -14.26 13.55 8.56
CA GLU A 283 -14.89 12.29 8.17
C GLU A 283 -14.15 11.72 6.95
N VAL A 284 -13.82 10.42 7.02
CA VAL A 284 -13.13 9.73 5.94
C VAL A 284 -14.13 9.24 4.90
N ILE A 285 -13.97 9.67 3.66
CA ILE A 285 -14.71 9.16 2.50
C ILE A 285 -13.89 8.04 1.87
N PHE A 286 -14.20 6.81 2.24
CA PHE A 286 -13.47 5.64 1.77
C PHE A 286 -14.00 5.14 0.42
N ASP A 287 -13.17 5.25 -0.63
CA ASP A 287 -13.50 4.89 -2.02
C ASP A 287 -12.69 3.69 -2.58
N LEU A 288 -11.82 3.08 -1.75
CA LEU A 288 -10.95 1.97 -2.12
C LEU A 288 -11.50 0.60 -1.67
N ASN A 289 -12.82 0.39 -1.82
CA ASN A 289 -13.42 -0.90 -1.55
C ASN A 289 -12.92 -1.96 -2.54
N ILE A 290 -12.53 -3.13 -2.03
CA ILE A 290 -11.95 -4.22 -2.84
C ILE A 290 -12.89 -4.68 -3.96
N GLU A 291 -14.20 -4.63 -3.79
CA GLU A 291 -15.17 -4.97 -4.83
C GLU A 291 -15.07 -4.01 -6.02
N LYS A 292 -15.00 -2.70 -5.76
CA LYS A 292 -14.81 -1.68 -6.79
C LYS A 292 -13.45 -1.84 -7.49
N ILE A 293 -12.40 -2.09 -6.73
CA ILE A 293 -11.05 -2.33 -7.26
C ILE A 293 -11.05 -3.59 -8.13
N THR A 294 -11.68 -4.67 -7.69
CA THR A 294 -11.80 -5.92 -8.46
C THR A 294 -12.52 -5.70 -9.79
N ASN A 295 -13.56 -4.87 -9.84
CA ASN A 295 -14.25 -4.57 -11.09
C ASN A 295 -13.32 -3.88 -12.09
N GLN A 296 -12.45 -2.98 -11.65
CA GLN A 296 -11.44 -2.35 -12.52
C GLN A 296 -10.44 -3.39 -13.09
N TYR A 297 -10.02 -4.38 -12.29
CA TYR A 297 -9.19 -5.49 -12.79
C TYR A 297 -9.94 -6.32 -13.84
N ILE A 298 -11.20 -6.62 -13.61
CA ILE A 298 -12.06 -7.37 -14.53
C ILE A 298 -12.24 -6.61 -15.85
N GLU A 299 -12.41 -5.29 -15.82
CA GLU A 299 -12.46 -4.45 -17.02
C GLU A 299 -11.17 -4.59 -17.83
N VAL A 300 -10.01 -4.50 -17.18
CA VAL A 300 -8.70 -4.71 -17.84
C VAL A 300 -8.59 -6.11 -18.46
N PHE A 301 -9.04 -7.15 -17.76
CA PHE A 301 -9.01 -8.52 -18.29
C PHE A 301 -9.89 -8.67 -19.53
N ASN A 302 -11.13 -8.16 -19.48
CA ASN A 302 -12.07 -8.20 -20.60
C ASN A 302 -11.54 -7.42 -21.81
N GLU A 303 -11.01 -6.21 -21.62
CA GLU A 303 -10.40 -5.40 -22.69
C GLU A 303 -9.19 -6.09 -23.31
N SER A 304 -8.39 -6.80 -22.50
CA SER A 304 -7.20 -7.49 -22.98
C SER A 304 -7.54 -8.71 -23.85
N LEU A 305 -8.63 -9.41 -23.54
CA LEU A 305 -9.10 -10.55 -24.33
C LEU A 305 -9.83 -10.12 -25.61
N HIS A 306 -10.54 -9.01 -25.65
CA HIS A 306 -11.33 -8.58 -26.81
C HIS A 306 -10.49 -7.95 -27.93
N ILE A 307 -9.25 -7.51 -27.67
CA ILE A 307 -8.36 -6.90 -28.67
C ILE A 307 -7.79 -7.95 -29.64
N GLY A 308 -7.90 -9.23 -29.32
CA GLY A 308 -7.50 -10.32 -30.23
C GLY A 308 -8.59 -10.77 -31.22
N ALA A 309 -9.77 -10.14 -31.18
CA ALA A 309 -10.94 -10.52 -32.01
C ALA A 309 -11.22 -9.53 -33.17
N LYS A 310 -10.19 -8.83 -33.70
CA LYS A 310 -10.29 -8.01 -34.92
C LYS A 310 -9.40 -8.53 -36.02
#